data_800dadccd6347b9987661d7b5f7d97ce
#
_entry.id   800dadccd6347b9987661d7b5f7d97ce
#
_cell.length_a   1.000
_cell.length_b   1.000
_cell.length_c   1.000
_cell.angle_alpha   90.00
_cell.angle_beta   90.00
_cell.angle_gamma   90.00
#
_symmetry.space_group_name_H-M   'P 1'
#
loop_
_entity.id
_entity.type
_entity.pdbx_description
1 polymer ?
#
loop_
_entity_poly.entity_id
_entity_poly.type
_entity_poly.pdbx_seq_one_letter_code
_entity_poly.pdbx_strand_id
1 'polypeptide(L)'
;MTGAAGFPDRLRYTPVPTAYLTSVLPGVEDPAELKVTLHLFRLLQEARGHPRFVQRSALLGDRSLALALRPSGEGSVEELLDRGLRSACQRGIFLPLRVRVGETTDTCYFLNTPSNQRLVERVLRGETTLRLPAATPLPAAPVPEPRPNIFELYEQNIGLLTPLIAEELLEASRA
;
A
#
# COMPACT_ATOMS: atom_id res chain seq x y z
N MET A 1 -6.60 28.49 4.45
CA MET A 1 -5.34 27.73 4.60
C MET A 1 -5.24 27.33 6.05
N THR A 2 -5.68 26.11 6.39
CA THR A 2 -5.50 25.54 7.72
C THR A 2 -4.03 25.14 7.85
N GLY A 3 -3.27 25.91 8.65
CA GLY A 3 -1.89 25.56 8.99
C GLY A 3 -1.86 24.17 9.61
N ALA A 4 -1.01 23.28 9.10
CA ALA A 4 -0.81 21.99 9.68
C ALA A 4 -0.22 22.17 11.08
N ALA A 5 -1.03 21.95 12.11
CA ALA A 5 -0.54 21.77 13.46
C ALA A 5 0.29 20.48 13.44
N GLY A 6 1.59 20.55 13.24
CA GLY A 6 2.57 19.46 13.28
C GLY A 6 2.08 18.01 13.14
N PHE A 7 2.97 17.07 13.21
CA PHE A 7 2.59 15.65 13.27
C PHE A 7 2.31 15.24 14.74
N PRO A 8 1.40 14.27 14.97
CA PRO A 8 1.16 13.74 16.30
C PRO A 8 2.38 12.94 16.81
N ASP A 9 2.53 12.79 18.13
CA ASP A 9 3.66 12.08 18.75
C ASP A 9 3.79 10.62 18.32
N ARG A 10 2.67 9.98 17.94
CA ARG A 10 2.65 8.60 17.43
C ARG A 10 2.37 8.61 15.93
N LEU A 11 3.41 8.38 15.14
CA LEU A 11 3.36 8.36 13.69
C LEU A 11 3.29 6.93 13.15
N ARG A 12 2.48 6.77 12.09
CA ARG A 12 2.59 5.62 11.18
C ARG A 12 3.44 6.02 9.99
N TYR A 13 4.36 5.16 9.59
CA TYR A 13 5.24 5.41 8.46
C TYR A 13 4.88 4.52 7.28
N THR A 14 4.98 5.06 6.09
CA THR A 14 4.90 4.32 4.84
C THR A 14 6.30 4.13 4.30
N PRO A 15 6.81 2.88 4.17
CA PRO A 15 8.11 2.63 3.57
C PRO A 15 8.06 2.98 2.07
N VAL A 16 8.95 3.87 1.64
CA VAL A 16 9.18 4.20 0.24
C VAL A 16 10.55 3.65 -0.15
N PRO A 17 10.66 2.84 -1.23
CA PRO A 17 11.95 2.32 -1.66
C PRO A 17 12.95 3.44 -1.92
N THR A 18 14.18 3.32 -1.38
CA THR A 18 15.23 4.32 -1.58
C THR A 18 15.51 4.55 -3.07
N ALA A 19 15.51 3.48 -3.88
CA ALA A 19 15.68 3.59 -5.33
C ALA A 19 14.61 4.47 -6.00
N TYR A 20 13.37 4.49 -5.48
CA TYR A 20 12.37 5.42 -5.97
C TYR A 20 12.80 6.88 -5.74
N LEU A 21 13.25 7.20 -4.53
CA LEU A 21 13.64 8.57 -4.16
C LEU A 21 14.87 9.05 -4.93
N THR A 22 15.85 8.17 -5.14
CA THR A 22 17.14 8.55 -5.71
C THR A 22 17.18 8.48 -7.24
N SER A 23 16.43 7.57 -7.85
CA SER A 23 16.57 7.28 -9.29
C SER A 23 15.31 7.59 -10.09
N VAL A 24 14.12 7.52 -9.49
CA VAL A 24 12.86 7.71 -10.22
C VAL A 24 12.27 9.10 -9.97
N LEU A 25 12.18 9.51 -8.71
CA LEU A 25 11.55 10.77 -8.30
C LEU A 25 12.13 12.01 -9.00
N PRO A 26 13.44 12.12 -9.27
CA PRO A 26 13.98 13.28 -9.99
C PRO A 26 13.38 13.50 -11.39
N GLY A 27 12.85 12.44 -12.02
CA GLY A 27 12.20 12.53 -13.34
C GLY A 27 10.67 12.59 -13.27
N VAL A 28 10.06 12.67 -12.08
CA VAL A 28 8.60 12.77 -11.91
C VAL A 28 8.18 14.23 -11.92
N GLU A 29 7.56 14.68 -13.00
CA GLU A 29 7.08 16.05 -13.18
C GLU A 29 5.57 16.17 -12.92
N ASP A 30 4.80 15.11 -13.16
CA ASP A 30 3.34 15.13 -12.97
C ASP A 30 2.96 14.97 -11.50
N PRO A 31 2.32 15.97 -10.87
CA PRO A 31 1.85 15.87 -9.49
C PRO A 31 0.85 14.71 -9.26
N ALA A 32 0.09 14.32 -10.29
CA ALA A 32 -0.83 13.19 -10.18
C ALA A 32 -0.04 11.87 -10.08
N GLU A 33 1.01 11.69 -10.88
CA GLU A 33 1.90 10.53 -10.79
C GLU A 33 2.52 10.42 -9.39
N LEU A 34 3.08 11.52 -8.87
CA LEU A 34 3.68 11.54 -7.54
C LEU A 34 2.68 11.15 -6.44
N LYS A 35 1.49 11.79 -6.43
CA LYS A 35 0.46 11.53 -5.44
C LYS A 35 -0.03 10.09 -5.49
N VAL A 36 -0.33 9.58 -6.69
CA VAL A 36 -0.77 8.20 -6.90
C VAL A 36 0.28 7.20 -6.43
N THR A 37 1.55 7.42 -6.79
CA THR A 37 2.66 6.54 -6.39
C THR A 37 2.82 6.45 -4.88
N LEU A 38 2.81 7.58 -4.18
CA LEU A 38 2.93 7.60 -2.72
C LEU A 38 1.74 6.93 -2.03
N HIS A 39 0.51 7.17 -2.50
CA HIS A 39 -0.67 6.49 -1.97
C HIS A 39 -0.67 4.99 -2.27
N LEU A 40 -0.15 4.58 -3.43
CA LEU A 40 -0.03 3.16 -3.76
C LEU A 40 0.99 2.45 -2.87
N PHE A 41 2.13 3.08 -2.53
CA PHE A 41 3.05 2.55 -1.51
C PHE A 41 2.36 2.38 -0.16
N ARG A 42 1.56 3.36 0.28
CA ARG A 42 0.80 3.28 1.53
C ARG A 42 -0.17 2.11 1.51
N LEU A 43 -1.00 2.00 0.49
CA LEU A 43 -2.00 0.95 0.39
C LEU A 43 -1.38 -0.45 0.24
N LEU A 44 -0.25 -0.58 -0.46
CA LEU A 44 0.51 -1.83 -0.51
C LEU A 44 1.07 -2.24 0.86
N GLN A 45 1.46 -1.26 1.69
CA GLN A 45 1.91 -1.53 3.05
C GLN A 45 0.75 -1.96 3.96
N GLU A 46 -0.43 -1.40 3.77
CA GLU A 46 -1.65 -1.74 4.51
C GLU A 46 -2.29 -3.05 4.03
N ALA A 47 -1.98 -3.48 2.80
CA ALA A 47 -2.52 -4.70 2.21
C ALA A 47 -2.08 -5.95 3.00
N ARG A 48 -3.06 -6.81 3.32
CA ARG A 48 -2.83 -8.07 4.03
C ARG A 48 -2.60 -9.23 3.04
N GLY A 49 -1.88 -10.24 3.49
CA GLY A 49 -1.61 -11.45 2.71
C GLY A 49 -0.40 -11.34 1.78
N HIS A 50 -0.10 -12.43 1.10
CA HIS A 50 0.94 -12.52 0.08
C HIS A 50 0.36 -13.19 -1.18
N PRO A 51 0.63 -12.64 -2.35
CA PRO A 51 1.35 -11.38 -2.63
C PRO A 51 0.53 -10.14 -2.24
N ARG A 52 1.21 -9.03 -1.93
CA ARG A 52 0.55 -7.74 -1.69
C ARG A 52 0.27 -7.04 -3.01
N PHE A 53 -0.96 -6.59 -3.18
CA PHE A 53 -1.39 -5.81 -4.33
C PHE A 53 -2.54 -4.88 -3.94
N VAL A 54 -2.81 -3.90 -4.78
CA VAL A 54 -3.93 -2.97 -4.62
C VAL A 54 -4.75 -2.99 -5.91
N GLN A 55 -6.06 -3.11 -5.78
CA GLN A 55 -6.99 -3.05 -6.90
C GLN A 55 -7.26 -1.59 -7.31
N ARG A 56 -7.47 -1.34 -8.63
CA ARG A 56 -7.84 0.00 -9.12
C ARG A 56 -9.10 0.51 -8.44
N SER A 57 -10.08 -0.36 -8.25
CA SER A 57 -11.32 -0.03 -7.53
C SER A 57 -11.06 0.44 -6.10
N ALA A 58 -10.12 -0.19 -5.38
CA ALA A 58 -9.73 0.23 -4.04
C ALA A 58 -9.02 1.60 -4.03
N LEU A 59 -8.19 1.89 -5.03
CA LEU A 59 -7.56 3.21 -5.21
C LEU A 59 -8.62 4.29 -5.46
N LEU A 60 -9.59 4.02 -6.32
CA LEU A 60 -10.66 4.94 -6.64
C LEU A 60 -11.57 5.21 -5.42
N GLY A 61 -11.77 4.21 -4.55
CA GLY A 61 -12.51 4.32 -3.30
C GLY A 61 -11.73 4.95 -2.14
N ASP A 62 -10.41 5.17 -2.28
CA ASP A 62 -9.60 5.74 -1.20
C ASP A 62 -9.85 7.25 -1.06
N ARG A 63 -10.47 7.63 0.05
CA ARG A 63 -10.85 9.03 0.33
C ARG A 63 -9.65 9.97 0.38
N SER A 64 -8.51 9.50 0.92
CA SER A 64 -7.31 10.34 1.06
C SER A 64 -6.70 10.62 -0.31
N LEU A 65 -6.65 9.61 -1.18
CA LEU A 65 -6.18 9.75 -2.56
C LEU A 65 -7.14 10.65 -3.36
N ALA A 66 -8.44 10.45 -3.25
CA ALA A 66 -9.44 11.29 -3.92
C ALA A 66 -9.30 12.77 -3.53
N LEU A 67 -9.05 13.05 -2.24
CA LEU A 67 -8.77 14.42 -1.77
C LEU A 67 -7.45 14.96 -2.31
N ALA A 68 -6.41 14.13 -2.37
CA ALA A 68 -5.11 14.52 -2.88
C ALA A 68 -5.13 14.82 -4.39
N LEU A 69 -5.98 14.09 -5.14
CA LEU A 69 -6.14 14.24 -6.59
C LEU A 69 -7.20 15.27 -6.98
N ARG A 70 -7.78 16.01 -6.03
CA ARG A 70 -8.76 17.05 -6.37
C ARG A 70 -8.23 17.92 -7.51
N PRO A 71 -8.93 17.96 -8.66
CA PRO A 71 -8.46 18.78 -9.77
C PRO A 71 -8.54 20.27 -9.38
N SER A 72 -7.52 21.01 -9.76
CA SER A 72 -7.52 22.48 -9.67
C SER A 72 -8.15 23.15 -10.89
N GLY A 73 -8.71 22.35 -11.83
CA GLY A 73 -9.31 22.74 -13.10
C GLY A 73 -10.20 21.63 -13.66
N GLU A 74 -10.35 21.60 -15.00
CA GLU A 74 -11.11 20.56 -15.70
C GLU A 74 -10.47 19.18 -15.55
N GLY A 75 -11.30 18.15 -15.40
CA GLY A 75 -10.90 16.75 -15.26
C GLY A 75 -11.51 16.09 -14.02
N SER A 76 -11.59 14.77 -14.06
CA SER A 76 -12.08 13.97 -12.94
C SER A 76 -10.95 13.39 -12.10
N VAL A 77 -11.25 13.02 -10.85
CA VAL A 77 -10.32 12.28 -9.97
C VAL A 77 -9.89 10.97 -10.65
N GLU A 78 -10.80 10.32 -11.36
CA GLU A 78 -10.55 9.07 -12.07
C GLU A 78 -9.55 9.25 -13.21
N GLU A 79 -9.67 10.30 -14.01
CA GLU A 79 -8.72 10.62 -15.09
C GLU A 79 -7.32 10.89 -14.55
N LEU A 80 -7.22 11.63 -13.43
CA LEU A 80 -5.96 11.91 -12.77
C LEU A 80 -5.35 10.65 -12.18
N LEU A 81 -6.16 9.78 -11.59
CA LEU A 81 -5.73 8.48 -11.08
C LEU A 81 -5.17 7.62 -12.22
N ASP A 82 -5.91 7.46 -13.31
CA ASP A 82 -5.49 6.62 -14.44
C ASP A 82 -4.23 7.16 -15.13
N ARG A 83 -4.09 8.48 -15.22
CA ARG A 83 -2.89 9.11 -15.73
C ARG A 83 -1.69 8.82 -14.84
N GLY A 84 -1.82 9.03 -13.53
CA GLY A 84 -0.75 8.75 -12.57
C GLY A 84 -0.36 7.26 -12.53
N LEU A 85 -1.33 6.36 -12.55
CA LEU A 85 -1.09 4.91 -12.61
C LEU A 85 -0.35 4.50 -13.89
N ARG A 86 -0.76 5.06 -15.04
CA ARG A 86 -0.11 4.79 -16.32
C ARG A 86 1.35 5.23 -16.32
N SER A 87 1.63 6.44 -15.88
CA SER A 87 2.99 6.97 -15.78
C SER A 87 3.85 6.15 -14.83
N ALA A 88 3.35 5.82 -13.64
CA ALA A 88 4.07 5.01 -12.65
C ALA A 88 4.39 3.59 -13.18
N CYS A 89 3.46 2.97 -13.93
CA CYS A 89 3.71 1.68 -14.57
C CYS A 89 4.72 1.78 -15.73
N GLN A 90 4.66 2.84 -16.54
CA GLN A 90 5.62 3.07 -17.62
C GLN A 90 7.04 3.27 -17.09
N ARG A 91 7.21 3.89 -15.93
CA ARG A 91 8.51 4.00 -15.25
C ARG A 91 8.95 2.69 -14.58
N GLY A 92 8.14 1.64 -14.65
CA GLY A 92 8.48 0.34 -14.06
C GLY A 92 8.41 0.30 -12.54
N ILE A 93 7.69 1.21 -11.89
CA ILE A 93 7.52 1.21 -10.42
C ILE A 93 6.55 0.10 -10.01
N PHE A 94 5.46 -0.05 -10.76
CA PHE A 94 4.42 -1.02 -10.49
C PHE A 94 4.15 -1.92 -11.70
N LEU A 95 3.68 -3.14 -11.42
CA LEU A 95 3.24 -4.13 -12.39
C LEU A 95 1.73 -4.18 -12.41
N PRO A 96 1.05 -3.80 -13.49
CA PRO A 96 -0.38 -3.96 -13.63
C PRO A 96 -0.72 -5.40 -14.06
N LEU A 97 -1.73 -5.98 -13.43
CA LEU A 97 -2.32 -7.27 -13.82
C LEU A 97 -3.83 -7.14 -13.89
N ARG A 98 -4.39 -7.34 -15.08
CA ARG A 98 -5.85 -7.41 -15.27
C ARG A 98 -6.37 -8.74 -14.73
N VAL A 99 -7.40 -8.66 -13.91
CA VAL A 99 -8.02 -9.83 -13.27
C VAL A 99 -9.53 -9.77 -13.44
N ARG A 100 -10.15 -10.94 -13.58
CA ARG A 100 -11.60 -11.06 -13.58
C ARG A 100 -12.10 -11.18 -12.14
N VAL A 101 -13.06 -10.34 -11.77
CA VAL A 101 -13.71 -10.32 -10.46
C VAL A 101 -15.21 -10.55 -10.68
N GLY A 102 -15.65 -11.80 -10.62
CA GLY A 102 -17.01 -12.15 -11.03
C GLY A 102 -17.24 -11.86 -12.51
N GLU A 103 -18.23 -11.02 -12.81
CA GLU A 103 -18.54 -10.59 -14.19
C GLU A 103 -17.79 -9.33 -14.62
N THR A 104 -17.07 -8.67 -13.71
CA THR A 104 -16.33 -7.44 -13.98
C THR A 104 -14.84 -7.70 -14.12
N THR A 105 -14.12 -6.74 -14.68
CA THR A 105 -12.65 -6.77 -14.78
C THR A 105 -12.09 -5.63 -13.93
N ASP A 106 -11.08 -5.93 -13.11
CA ASP A 106 -10.33 -4.93 -12.36
C ASP A 106 -8.83 -5.08 -12.66
N THR A 107 -8.03 -4.09 -12.26
CA THR A 107 -6.58 -4.12 -12.41
C THR A 107 -5.94 -4.12 -11.04
N CYS A 108 -5.09 -5.12 -10.78
CA CYS A 108 -4.26 -5.23 -9.58
C CYS A 108 -2.88 -4.63 -9.84
N TYR A 109 -2.38 -3.81 -8.94
CA TYR A 109 -1.07 -3.20 -9.01
C TYR A 109 -0.15 -3.80 -7.95
N PHE A 110 0.98 -4.32 -8.38
CA PHE A 110 2.03 -4.89 -7.54
C PHE A 110 3.25 -4.00 -7.57
N LEU A 111 4.02 -3.97 -6.48
CA LEU A 111 5.35 -3.40 -6.54
C LEU A 111 6.21 -4.20 -7.54
N ASN A 112 6.94 -3.53 -8.41
CA ASN A 112 7.78 -4.18 -9.40
C ASN A 112 9.04 -4.75 -8.74
N THR A 113 8.96 -6.02 -8.36
CA THR A 113 10.07 -6.81 -7.80
C THR A 113 10.24 -8.10 -8.60
N PRO A 114 11.43 -8.72 -8.60
CA PRO A 114 11.64 -9.99 -9.31
C PRO A 114 10.67 -11.11 -8.88
N SER A 115 10.25 -11.10 -7.61
CA SER A 115 9.25 -12.05 -7.10
C SER A 115 7.87 -11.81 -7.70
N ASN A 116 7.43 -10.55 -7.74
CA ASN A 116 6.12 -10.19 -8.30
C ASN A 116 6.10 -10.32 -9.83
N GLN A 117 7.20 -10.07 -10.53
CA GLN A 117 7.33 -10.34 -11.97
C GLN A 117 7.06 -11.81 -12.27
N ARG A 118 7.76 -12.72 -11.59
CA ARG A 118 7.56 -14.17 -11.75
C ARG A 118 6.13 -14.61 -11.42
N LEU A 119 5.52 -14.00 -10.40
CA LEU A 119 4.13 -14.28 -10.05
C LEU A 119 3.17 -13.85 -11.16
N VAL A 120 3.30 -12.61 -11.65
CA VAL A 120 2.46 -12.07 -12.72
C VAL A 120 2.59 -12.93 -13.98
N GLU A 121 3.81 -13.33 -14.37
CA GLU A 121 4.04 -14.25 -15.48
C GLU A 121 3.33 -15.60 -15.30
N ARG A 122 3.41 -16.19 -14.11
CA ARG A 122 2.73 -17.47 -13.81
C ARG A 122 1.21 -17.34 -13.87
N VAL A 123 0.66 -16.22 -13.41
CA VAL A 123 -0.78 -15.95 -13.52
C VAL A 123 -1.19 -15.79 -14.98
N LEU A 124 -0.41 -15.05 -15.78
CA LEU A 124 -0.69 -14.85 -17.21
C LEU A 124 -0.60 -16.16 -18.01
N ARG A 125 0.25 -17.10 -17.60
CA ARG A 125 0.33 -18.46 -18.18
C ARG A 125 -0.78 -19.41 -17.70
N GLY A 126 -1.61 -18.97 -16.74
CA GLY A 126 -2.64 -19.83 -16.14
C GLY A 126 -2.11 -20.88 -15.16
N GLU A 127 -0.83 -20.81 -14.77
CA GLU A 127 -0.19 -21.75 -13.85
C GLU A 127 -0.62 -21.54 -12.38
N THR A 128 -1.13 -20.36 -12.08
CA THR A 128 -1.62 -20.04 -10.74
C THR A 128 -2.74 -19.00 -10.81
N THR A 129 -3.59 -18.98 -9.80
CA THR A 129 -4.68 -18.01 -9.67
C THR A 129 -4.40 -17.03 -8.54
N LEU A 130 -4.70 -15.77 -8.77
CA LEU A 130 -4.63 -14.76 -7.72
C LEU A 130 -5.87 -14.89 -6.81
N ARG A 131 -5.66 -15.12 -5.53
CA ARG A 131 -6.77 -15.02 -4.55
C ARG A 131 -7.06 -13.55 -4.33
N LEU A 132 -8.14 -13.08 -4.94
CA LEU A 132 -8.65 -11.73 -4.69
C LEU A 132 -9.35 -11.73 -3.33
N PRO A 133 -9.10 -10.76 -2.44
CA PRO A 133 -9.99 -10.56 -1.31
C PRO A 133 -11.39 -10.31 -1.87
N ALA A 134 -12.35 -11.08 -1.42
CA ALA A 134 -13.76 -10.76 -1.67
C ALA A 134 -13.93 -9.29 -1.27
N ALA A 135 -14.60 -8.49 -2.10
CA ALA A 135 -14.75 -7.05 -1.92
C ALA A 135 -14.94 -6.72 -0.43
N THR A 136 -13.87 -6.25 0.21
CA THR A 136 -13.94 -5.86 1.61
C THR A 136 -14.75 -4.57 1.62
N PRO A 137 -15.87 -4.49 2.34
CA PRO A 137 -16.52 -3.20 2.55
C PRO A 137 -15.48 -2.23 3.07
N LEU A 138 -15.49 -0.99 2.57
CA LEU A 138 -14.67 0.11 3.08
C LEU A 138 -14.58 0.00 4.61
N PRO A 139 -13.39 -0.03 5.21
CA PRO A 139 -13.31 -0.06 6.66
C PRO A 139 -14.04 1.16 7.19
N ALA A 140 -15.13 0.94 7.91
CA ALA A 140 -15.63 1.90 8.85
C ALA A 140 -14.43 2.36 9.70
N ALA A 141 -14.39 3.65 10.07
CA ALA A 141 -13.33 4.30 10.79
C ALA A 141 -12.67 3.35 11.82
N PRO A 142 -11.32 3.35 11.95
CA PRO A 142 -10.60 2.34 12.71
C PRO A 142 -11.15 2.29 14.13
N VAL A 143 -11.84 1.20 14.45
CA VAL A 143 -11.99 0.76 15.83
C VAL A 143 -10.57 0.48 16.29
N PRO A 144 -10.09 1.05 17.41
CA PRO A 144 -8.74 0.78 17.91
C PRO A 144 -8.62 -0.72 18.14
N GLU A 145 -7.85 -1.40 17.28
CA GLU A 145 -7.52 -2.81 17.50
C GLU A 145 -6.81 -2.94 18.86
N PRO A 146 -7.14 -3.95 19.65
CA PRO A 146 -6.39 -4.22 20.86
C PRO A 146 -4.91 -4.33 20.48
N ARG A 147 -4.08 -3.56 21.14
CA ARG A 147 -2.64 -3.49 20.87
C ARG A 147 -2.06 -4.88 21.01
N PRO A 148 -1.31 -5.39 20.01
CA PRO A 148 -0.58 -6.63 20.21
C PRO A 148 0.29 -6.45 21.44
N ASN A 149 0.25 -7.44 22.35
CA ASN A 149 1.08 -7.48 23.52
C ASN A 149 2.56 -7.44 23.06
N ILE A 150 3.43 -6.76 23.83
CA ILE A 150 4.86 -6.65 23.51
C ILE A 150 5.50 -8.03 23.26
N PHE A 151 4.98 -9.08 23.89
CA PHE A 151 5.42 -10.47 23.71
C PHE A 151 5.05 -11.02 22.33
N GLU A 152 3.83 -10.76 21.84
CA GLU A 152 3.39 -11.15 20.48
C GLU A 152 4.19 -10.43 19.41
N LEU A 153 4.51 -9.15 19.61
CA LEU A 153 5.38 -8.37 18.73
C LEU A 153 6.80 -8.95 18.65
N TYR A 154 7.33 -9.39 19.78
CA TYR A 154 8.67 -10.00 19.84
C TYR A 154 8.69 -11.34 19.10
N GLU A 155 7.72 -12.23 19.36
CA GLU A 155 7.63 -13.54 18.70
C GLU A 155 7.45 -13.45 17.20
N GLN A 156 6.70 -12.46 16.72
CA GLN A 156 6.45 -12.26 15.29
C GLN A 156 7.67 -11.69 14.53
N ASN A 157 8.56 -10.96 15.20
CA ASN A 157 9.62 -10.21 14.53
C ASN A 157 11.04 -10.69 14.85
N ILE A 158 11.27 -11.33 15.99
CA ILE A 158 12.61 -11.63 16.50
C ILE A 158 12.81 -13.14 16.77
N GLY A 159 11.79 -13.87 17.23
CA GLY A 159 11.86 -15.31 17.49
C GLY A 159 11.17 -15.76 18.78
N LEU A 160 11.40 -17.04 19.13
CA LEU A 160 10.78 -17.65 20.32
C LEU A 160 11.17 -16.95 21.62
N LEU A 161 10.18 -16.60 22.42
CA LEU A 161 10.35 -16.02 23.76
C LEU A 161 11.02 -17.03 24.70
N THR A 162 12.20 -16.67 25.21
CA THR A 162 12.78 -17.38 26.36
C THR A 162 12.33 -16.72 27.68
N PRO A 163 12.32 -17.45 28.80
CA PRO A 163 11.89 -16.90 30.11
C PRO A 163 12.63 -15.62 30.49
N LEU A 164 13.92 -15.53 30.17
CA LEU A 164 14.76 -14.37 30.46
C LEU A 164 14.32 -13.13 29.67
N ILE A 165 14.01 -13.28 28.41
CA ILE A 165 13.55 -12.19 27.54
C ILE A 165 12.15 -11.73 27.95
N ALA A 166 11.31 -12.66 28.44
CA ALA A 166 9.98 -12.31 28.93
C ALA A 166 10.03 -11.40 30.17
N GLU A 167 10.99 -11.61 31.07
CA GLU A 167 11.19 -10.76 32.26
C GLU A 167 11.68 -9.36 31.87
N GLU A 168 12.64 -9.24 30.95
CA GLU A 168 13.14 -7.94 30.46
C GLU A 168 12.06 -7.14 29.74
N LEU A 169 11.22 -7.80 28.94
CA LEU A 169 10.11 -7.15 28.26
C LEU A 169 9.01 -6.68 29.23
N LEU A 170 8.78 -7.41 30.32
CA LEU A 170 7.86 -7.00 31.39
C LEU A 170 8.36 -5.75 32.11
N GLU A 171 9.66 -5.65 32.41
CA GLU A 171 10.27 -4.45 33.00
C GLU A 171 10.17 -3.25 32.07
N ALA A 172 10.48 -3.43 30.79
CA ALA A 172 10.39 -2.36 29.78
C ALA A 172 8.96 -1.85 29.54
N SER A 173 7.93 -2.69 29.76
CA SER A 173 6.53 -2.28 29.59
C SER A 173 5.98 -1.47 30.77
N ARG A 174 6.69 -1.43 31.89
CA ARG A 174 6.31 -0.70 33.13
C ARG A 174 7.00 0.66 33.26
N ALA A 175 7.99 0.95 32.44
CA ALA A 175 8.70 2.23 32.38
C ALA A 175 8.03 3.18 31.38
#